data_5d51ceefb839e2f7747edbf0318d6df9
#
_entry.id   5d51ceefb839e2f7747edbf0318d6df9
#
_cell.length_a   1.000
_cell.length_b   1.000
_cell.length_c   1.000
_cell.angle_alpha   90.00
_cell.angle_beta   90.00
_cell.angle_gamma   90.00
#
_symmetry.space_group_name_H-M   'P 1'
#
loop_
_entity.id
_entity.type
_entity.pdbx_description
1 polymer ?
#
loop_
_entity_poly.entity_id
_entity_poly.type
_entity_poly.pdbx_seq_one_letter_code
_entity_poly.pdbx_strand_id
1 'polypeptide(L)'
;MPHASAPPADPSREPRPQPQPQPGPAPAPPTDASAPPPDGTQPRPRATAWPEARAVSRGAGAPPAAAAPVPTPLPETLGRVLTSPLTALTDLPSFDTSAMDGWAVAGPGPWTVLADGILAGQERPEPLGDGEAVRIATGARIPQDTTAVIRSEHARVDDKNKLHAQREVVPGQDIRPRAQECRSGDQLLPPGALVTPAVLGLAAAAGYDALPVARRPRAEVLVLGDELLTEGLPQEGRIRDALGPMLPPWLRALGVEVTAVRRLGDDAEALHEALARSTADVVVTTGGTASGPVDHVHPALRRLGAELLVDGVAVRPGHPMLLARLPDAPSAAPSGAEGAPDSPDRTDAKGRPRHLVGLPGNPLAAVSGLLTLADPLLRGLAGRPAAEPYTAPLRDDVHGHPHDTRLVPVVLRAEYAVPLHYNGPAMLRGIAVADGLAVVPPGGARRRQEVEILDLPWTEPGGSHGELGPNGSADPFSEVCFT
;
A
#
# COMPACT_ATOMS: atom_id res chain seq x y z
N MET A 1 -66.97 -42.88 3.05
CA MET A 1 -66.51 -42.50 1.71
C MET A 1 -67.54 -41.60 1.08
N PRO A 2 -67.22 -40.29 0.81
CA PRO A 2 -67.92 -39.61 -0.29
C PRO A 2 -66.88 -39.08 -1.29
N HIS A 3 -67.23 -39.26 -2.56
CA HIS A 3 -66.50 -38.77 -3.73
C HIS A 3 -66.48 -37.26 -3.78
N ALA A 4 -65.26 -36.69 -3.94
CA ALA A 4 -65.05 -35.28 -4.28
C ALA A 4 -65.15 -35.13 -5.79
N SER A 5 -66.14 -34.39 -6.27
CA SER A 5 -66.35 -34.03 -7.67
C SER A 5 -65.41 -32.90 -8.05
N ALA A 6 -64.77 -33.01 -9.22
CA ALA A 6 -63.97 -31.99 -9.82
C ALA A 6 -64.79 -30.78 -10.30
N PRO A 7 -64.27 -29.53 -10.25
CA PRO A 7 -65.02 -28.38 -10.76
C PRO A 7 -65.01 -28.34 -12.30
N PRO A 8 -66.01 -27.70 -12.92
CA PRO A 8 -66.16 -27.64 -14.37
C PRO A 8 -65.11 -26.72 -15.02
N ALA A 9 -64.72 -27.07 -16.24
CA ALA A 9 -63.78 -26.33 -17.05
C ALA A 9 -64.34 -24.98 -17.50
N ASP A 10 -63.48 -23.91 -17.41
CA ASP A 10 -63.76 -22.57 -17.89
C ASP A 10 -63.63 -22.50 -19.42
N PRO A 11 -64.72 -22.13 -20.17
CA PRO A 11 -64.72 -22.12 -21.64
C PRO A 11 -63.98 -20.90 -22.26
N SER A 12 -63.32 -20.03 -21.49
CA SER A 12 -62.67 -18.80 -22.01
C SER A 12 -61.15 -18.88 -22.17
N ARG A 13 -60.56 -20.06 -22.02
CA ARG A 13 -59.12 -20.23 -22.24
C ARG A 13 -58.78 -20.57 -23.68
N GLU A 14 -58.32 -19.57 -24.45
CA GLU A 14 -57.71 -19.81 -25.75
C GLU A 14 -56.45 -20.71 -25.61
N PRO A 15 -56.20 -21.64 -26.56
CA PRO A 15 -55.05 -22.52 -26.52
C PRO A 15 -53.76 -21.72 -26.76
N ARG A 16 -52.79 -21.84 -25.85
CA ARG A 16 -51.47 -21.29 -26.04
C ARG A 16 -50.85 -21.87 -27.31
N PRO A 17 -50.21 -21.02 -28.18
CA PRO A 17 -49.51 -21.51 -29.34
C PRO A 17 -48.33 -22.40 -28.91
N GLN A 18 -48.19 -23.55 -29.55
CA GLN A 18 -47.04 -24.45 -29.35
C GLN A 18 -45.78 -23.79 -29.86
N PRO A 19 -44.64 -23.92 -29.17
CA PRO A 19 -43.38 -23.40 -29.65
C PRO A 19 -42.98 -24.12 -30.96
N GLN A 20 -42.74 -23.34 -32.01
CA GLN A 20 -42.21 -23.88 -33.27
C GLN A 20 -40.76 -24.37 -33.02
N PRO A 21 -40.33 -25.48 -33.63
CA PRO A 21 -38.96 -25.92 -33.55
C PRO A 21 -38.02 -24.87 -34.18
N GLN A 22 -37.05 -24.43 -33.41
CA GLN A 22 -35.98 -23.51 -33.91
C GLN A 22 -35.22 -24.23 -35.04
N PRO A 23 -34.88 -23.53 -36.15
CA PRO A 23 -34.02 -24.09 -37.16
C PRO A 23 -32.63 -24.36 -36.57
N GLY A 24 -32.10 -25.57 -36.79
CA GLY A 24 -30.74 -25.95 -36.38
C GLY A 24 -29.70 -25.03 -36.95
N PRO A 25 -28.53 -24.94 -36.30
CA PRO A 25 -27.44 -24.08 -36.75
C PRO A 25 -27.06 -24.41 -38.20
N ALA A 26 -27.01 -23.39 -39.05
CA ALA A 26 -26.53 -23.51 -40.43
C ALA A 26 -25.11 -24.09 -40.45
N PRO A 27 -24.79 -24.96 -41.42
CA PRO A 27 -23.41 -25.47 -41.58
C PRO A 27 -22.45 -24.34 -41.83
N ALA A 28 -21.31 -24.35 -41.10
CA ALA A 28 -20.25 -23.41 -41.32
C ALA A 28 -19.76 -23.40 -42.77
N PRO A 29 -19.46 -22.25 -43.39
CA PRO A 29 -18.92 -22.20 -44.73
C PRO A 29 -17.55 -22.89 -44.76
N PRO A 30 -17.17 -23.54 -45.86
CA PRO A 30 -15.88 -24.19 -45.97
C PRO A 30 -14.77 -23.13 -45.81
N THR A 31 -13.84 -23.38 -44.89
CA THR A 31 -12.62 -22.62 -44.75
C THR A 31 -11.73 -22.83 -45.96
N ASP A 32 -11.72 -21.85 -46.87
CA ASP A 32 -10.75 -21.80 -47.96
C ASP A 32 -9.37 -21.43 -47.38
N ALA A 33 -8.49 -22.42 -47.28
CA ALA A 33 -7.17 -22.30 -46.64
C ALA A 33 -6.10 -21.69 -47.59
N SER A 34 -6.49 -21.00 -48.67
CA SER A 34 -5.52 -20.55 -49.68
C SER A 34 -5.57 -19.06 -50.07
N ALA A 35 -6.18 -18.21 -49.25
CA ALA A 35 -6.03 -16.76 -49.45
C ALA A 35 -4.82 -16.22 -48.63
N PRO A 36 -3.83 -15.55 -49.25
CA PRO A 36 -2.78 -14.87 -48.50
C PRO A 36 -3.40 -13.70 -47.71
N PRO A 37 -2.89 -13.41 -46.48
CA PRO A 37 -3.39 -12.26 -45.70
C PRO A 37 -3.16 -10.95 -46.47
N PRO A 38 -4.03 -9.95 -46.32
CA PRO A 38 -3.86 -8.65 -46.96
C PRO A 38 -2.55 -8.01 -46.50
N ASP A 39 -1.79 -7.62 -47.46
CA ASP A 39 -0.46 -6.98 -47.36
C ASP A 39 -0.54 -5.76 -46.41
N GLY A 40 0.32 -5.70 -45.38
CA GLY A 40 0.54 -4.49 -44.56
C GLY A 40 0.34 -4.65 -43.06
N THR A 41 -0.09 -5.80 -42.54
CA THR A 41 -0.18 -5.99 -41.10
C THR A 41 1.18 -6.43 -40.55
N GLN A 42 1.97 -5.51 -40.01
CA GLN A 42 3.13 -5.88 -39.21
C GLN A 42 2.68 -6.88 -38.12
N PRO A 43 3.43 -7.98 -37.87
CA PRO A 43 3.11 -8.91 -36.80
C PRO A 43 3.03 -8.08 -35.48
N ARG A 44 1.88 -8.13 -34.78
CA ARG A 44 1.74 -7.48 -33.49
C ARG A 44 2.87 -7.96 -32.59
N PRO A 45 3.56 -7.08 -31.88
CA PRO A 45 4.58 -7.50 -30.93
C PRO A 45 3.95 -8.50 -29.96
N ARG A 46 4.66 -9.58 -29.71
CA ARG A 46 4.20 -10.62 -28.79
C ARG A 46 4.09 -10.01 -27.41
N ALA A 47 2.93 -10.16 -26.75
CA ALA A 47 2.71 -9.65 -25.41
C ALA A 47 3.85 -10.08 -24.47
N THR A 48 4.31 -9.17 -23.62
CA THR A 48 5.37 -9.43 -22.65
C THR A 48 4.90 -10.45 -21.60
N ALA A 49 5.73 -11.42 -21.27
CA ALA A 49 5.42 -12.38 -20.21
C ALA A 49 5.19 -11.65 -18.88
N TRP A 50 4.21 -12.11 -18.09
CA TRP A 50 3.83 -11.42 -16.85
C TRP A 50 5.00 -11.16 -15.86
N PRO A 51 5.90 -12.15 -15.56
CA PRO A 51 7.04 -11.90 -14.68
C PRO A 51 8.04 -10.89 -15.26
N GLU A 52 8.22 -10.91 -16.57
CA GLU A 52 9.10 -9.98 -17.30
C GLU A 52 8.54 -8.55 -17.25
N ALA A 53 7.23 -8.37 -17.47
CA ALA A 53 6.58 -7.08 -17.38
C ALA A 53 6.73 -6.45 -15.98
N ARG A 54 6.61 -7.25 -14.92
CA ARG A 54 6.87 -6.81 -13.55
C ARG A 54 8.33 -6.42 -13.32
N ALA A 55 9.26 -7.19 -13.89
CA ALA A 55 10.70 -6.89 -13.79
C ALA A 55 11.06 -5.60 -14.51
N VAL A 56 10.56 -5.40 -15.74
CA VAL A 56 10.72 -4.15 -16.51
C VAL A 56 10.17 -2.95 -15.72
N SER A 57 8.96 -3.09 -15.18
CA SER A 57 8.32 -2.03 -14.40
C SER A 57 9.12 -1.67 -13.14
N ARG A 58 9.63 -2.66 -12.41
CA ARG A 58 10.50 -2.45 -11.24
C ARG A 58 11.79 -1.74 -11.63
N GLY A 59 12.41 -2.16 -12.73
CA GLY A 59 13.63 -1.53 -13.26
C GLY A 59 13.40 -0.07 -13.67
N ALA A 60 12.25 0.22 -14.29
CA ALA A 60 11.87 1.59 -14.66
C ALA A 60 11.68 2.52 -13.44
N GLY A 61 11.21 1.96 -12.32
CA GLY A 61 11.04 2.68 -11.05
C GLY A 61 12.32 2.85 -10.23
N ALA A 62 13.44 2.25 -10.63
CA ALA A 62 14.68 2.36 -9.88
C ALA A 62 15.07 3.85 -9.70
N PRO A 63 15.35 4.32 -8.46
CA PRO A 63 15.74 5.70 -8.25
C PRO A 63 17.08 5.97 -8.97
N PRO A 64 17.25 7.16 -9.56
CA PRO A 64 18.55 7.54 -10.09
C PRO A 64 19.57 7.52 -8.96
N ALA A 65 20.79 7.00 -9.24
CA ALA A 65 21.86 6.79 -8.25
C ALA A 65 22.32 8.07 -7.51
N ALA A 66 21.84 9.25 -7.91
CA ALA A 66 22.24 10.56 -7.41
C ALA A 66 21.10 11.41 -6.82
N ALA A 67 19.95 10.82 -6.48
CA ALA A 67 18.90 11.60 -5.81
C ALA A 67 19.41 12.03 -4.42
N ALA A 68 19.69 13.32 -4.25
CA ALA A 68 20.12 13.86 -2.97
C ALA A 68 19.00 13.64 -1.92
N PRO A 69 19.37 13.23 -0.69
CA PRO A 69 18.40 13.10 0.38
C PRO A 69 17.77 14.47 0.70
N VAL A 70 16.45 14.51 0.78
CA VAL A 70 15.73 15.74 1.15
C VAL A 70 15.44 15.69 2.65
N PRO A 71 16.04 16.57 3.47
CA PRO A 71 15.66 16.71 4.86
C PRO A 71 14.19 17.12 4.94
N THR A 72 13.36 16.26 5.52
CA THR A 72 11.92 16.49 5.64
C THR A 72 11.56 16.61 7.11
N PRO A 73 10.73 17.58 7.53
CA PRO A 73 10.27 17.70 8.90
C PRO A 73 9.68 16.39 9.42
N LEU A 74 10.01 16.01 10.65
CA LEU A 74 9.67 14.70 11.22
C LEU A 74 8.20 14.29 11.04
N PRO A 75 7.18 15.16 11.27
CA PRO A 75 5.78 14.79 11.08
C PRO A 75 5.40 14.44 9.63
N GLU A 76 6.14 14.96 8.64
CA GLU A 76 5.87 14.76 7.22
C GLU A 76 6.54 13.50 6.64
N THR A 77 7.36 12.82 7.44
CA THR A 77 8.15 11.66 6.99
C THR A 77 7.39 10.34 7.06
N LEU A 78 6.23 10.29 7.75
CA LEU A 78 5.44 9.07 7.90
C LEU A 78 5.12 8.39 6.57
N GLY A 79 5.43 7.08 6.49
CA GLY A 79 5.21 6.26 5.30
C GLY A 79 6.24 6.49 4.18
N ARG A 80 7.25 7.36 4.39
CA ARG A 80 8.41 7.49 3.50
C ARG A 80 9.52 6.50 3.88
N VAL A 81 10.56 6.44 3.08
CA VAL A 81 11.69 5.53 3.26
C VAL A 81 12.95 6.34 3.58
N LEU A 82 13.71 5.91 4.58
CA LEU A 82 14.99 6.50 4.92
C LEU A 82 15.98 6.32 3.76
N THR A 83 16.65 7.41 3.35
CA THR A 83 17.69 7.38 2.31
C THR A 83 19.10 7.20 2.86
N SER A 84 19.27 7.39 4.17
CA SER A 84 20.52 7.16 4.90
C SER A 84 20.23 6.45 6.23
N PRO A 85 21.24 5.86 6.89
CA PRO A 85 21.06 5.25 8.20
C PRO A 85 20.52 6.26 9.22
N LEU A 86 19.60 5.82 10.09
CA LEU A 86 19.24 6.57 11.29
C LEU A 86 20.23 6.23 12.38
N THR A 87 21.01 7.24 12.84
CA THR A 87 21.96 7.10 13.92
C THR A 87 21.53 7.89 15.13
N ALA A 88 21.78 7.41 16.35
CA ALA A 88 21.46 8.15 17.55
C ALA A 88 22.29 9.44 17.66
N LEU A 89 21.65 10.61 17.76
CA LEU A 89 22.34 11.89 18.00
C LEU A 89 22.69 12.10 19.48
N THR A 90 22.03 11.36 20.36
CA THR A 90 22.24 11.38 21.80
C THR A 90 22.13 9.97 22.36
N ASP A 91 22.63 9.76 23.59
CA ASP A 91 22.40 8.52 24.33
C ASP A 91 20.92 8.38 24.68
N LEU A 92 20.40 7.14 24.73
CA LEU A 92 19.04 6.84 25.20
C LEU A 92 19.09 5.83 26.35
N PRO A 93 18.60 6.22 27.54
CA PRO A 93 18.30 7.58 27.98
C PRO A 93 19.55 8.48 28.03
N SER A 94 19.35 9.78 27.91
CA SER A 94 20.48 10.76 27.83
C SER A 94 21.22 10.93 29.15
N PHE A 95 20.66 10.46 30.26
CA PHE A 95 21.23 10.46 31.61
C PHE A 95 20.56 9.33 32.42
N ASP A 96 21.19 9.00 33.58
CA ASP A 96 20.61 8.02 34.49
C ASP A 96 19.25 8.52 35.02
N THR A 97 18.22 7.68 34.94
CA THR A 97 16.86 8.03 35.34
C THR A 97 16.27 7.01 36.32
N SER A 98 15.37 7.48 37.17
CA SER A 98 14.59 6.59 38.01
C SER A 98 13.62 5.74 37.19
N ALA A 99 13.63 4.45 37.39
CA ALA A 99 12.67 3.54 36.79
C ALA A 99 11.30 3.56 37.47
N MET A 100 11.23 4.03 38.73
CA MET A 100 10.04 3.98 39.58
C MET A 100 9.87 5.27 40.39
N ASP A 101 8.65 5.51 40.84
CA ASP A 101 8.38 6.50 41.89
C ASP A 101 8.88 5.99 43.24
N GLY A 102 9.64 6.80 43.95
CA GLY A 102 10.23 6.36 45.21
C GLY A 102 11.23 7.32 45.83
N TRP A 103 12.34 6.75 46.25
CA TRP A 103 13.40 7.44 46.96
C TRP A 103 14.77 7.10 46.37
N ALA A 104 15.46 8.09 45.84
CA ALA A 104 16.87 7.94 45.52
C ALA A 104 17.68 7.98 46.81
N VAL A 105 18.57 7.01 47.02
CA VAL A 105 19.33 6.84 48.26
C VAL A 105 20.83 6.71 47.96
N ALA A 106 21.65 7.25 48.86
CA ALA A 106 23.10 7.10 48.81
C ALA A 106 23.63 6.36 50.02
N GLY A 107 24.54 5.40 49.78
CA GLY A 107 25.15 4.56 50.85
C GLY A 107 24.19 3.68 51.64
N PRO A 108 24.63 3.15 52.80
CA PRO A 108 23.82 2.28 53.60
C PRO A 108 22.73 3.03 54.42
N GLY A 109 21.56 2.39 54.62
CA GLY A 109 20.47 2.96 55.44
C GLY A 109 20.66 2.70 56.94
N PRO A 110 19.77 3.30 57.77
CA PRO A 110 18.64 4.18 57.42
C PRO A 110 19.06 5.57 56.95
N TRP A 111 18.34 6.14 55.98
CA TRP A 111 18.72 7.42 55.32
C TRP A 111 17.95 8.60 55.89
N THR A 112 18.60 9.77 55.95
CA THR A 112 17.96 11.07 56.29
C THR A 112 17.20 11.56 55.07
N VAL A 113 15.91 11.85 55.20
CA VAL A 113 15.07 12.36 54.12
C VAL A 113 15.32 13.84 53.91
N LEU A 114 15.67 14.25 52.71
CA LEU A 114 15.78 15.62 52.28
C LEU A 114 14.39 16.21 51.94
N ALA A 115 14.20 17.53 52.17
CA ALA A 115 12.89 18.17 52.04
C ALA A 115 12.36 18.28 50.61
N ASP A 116 13.23 18.44 49.63
CA ASP A 116 12.89 18.68 48.24
C ASP A 116 12.83 17.39 47.44
N GLY A 117 11.72 17.20 46.71
CA GLY A 117 11.57 16.05 45.76
C GLY A 117 12.09 16.40 44.37
N ILE A 118 12.49 15.38 43.62
CA ILE A 118 13.00 15.50 42.24
C ILE A 118 11.92 15.02 41.29
N LEU A 119 11.49 15.91 40.39
CA LEU A 119 10.53 15.61 39.32
C LEU A 119 11.23 15.46 37.98
N ALA A 120 10.57 14.74 37.06
CA ALA A 120 11.04 14.66 35.67
C ALA A 120 11.06 16.07 35.04
N GLY A 121 12.10 16.35 34.21
CA GLY A 121 12.26 17.66 33.58
C GLY A 121 12.97 18.71 34.42
N GLN A 122 13.29 18.44 35.69
CA GLN A 122 14.12 19.34 36.49
C GLN A 122 15.59 19.31 36.03
N GLU A 123 16.28 20.42 36.20
CA GLU A 123 17.72 20.52 35.97
C GLU A 123 18.51 19.53 36.83
N ARG A 124 19.82 19.51 36.68
CA ARG A 124 20.69 18.56 37.37
C ARG A 124 20.50 18.68 38.90
N PRO A 125 20.00 17.63 39.57
CA PRO A 125 19.83 17.64 41.02
C PRO A 125 21.19 17.68 41.73
N GLU A 126 21.21 18.24 42.94
CA GLU A 126 22.38 18.23 43.81
C GLU A 126 22.79 16.78 44.14
N PRO A 127 24.10 16.50 44.29
CA PRO A 127 24.62 15.21 44.70
C PRO A 127 24.02 14.80 46.07
N LEU A 128 23.75 13.51 46.25
CA LEU A 128 23.34 12.94 47.54
C LEU A 128 24.57 12.60 48.39
N GLY A 129 24.54 13.03 49.65
CA GLY A 129 25.50 12.59 50.63
C GLY A 129 25.20 11.18 51.14
N ASP A 130 26.24 10.53 51.65
CA ASP A 130 26.11 9.16 52.24
C ASP A 130 25.11 9.15 53.40
N GLY A 131 24.14 8.25 53.39
CA GLY A 131 23.06 8.18 54.36
C GLY A 131 21.92 9.18 54.11
N GLU A 132 21.81 9.76 52.94
CA GLU A 132 20.73 10.63 52.51
C GLU A 132 19.76 9.97 51.56
N ALA A 133 18.52 10.44 51.58
CA ALA A 133 17.45 10.06 50.68
C ALA A 133 16.67 11.28 50.16
N VAL A 134 16.31 11.26 48.89
CA VAL A 134 15.45 12.29 48.29
C VAL A 134 14.31 11.60 47.54
N ARG A 135 13.11 12.19 47.66
CA ARG A 135 11.97 11.68 46.88
C ARG A 135 12.17 11.92 45.39
N ILE A 136 11.92 10.87 44.58
CA ILE A 136 12.15 10.94 43.14
C ILE A 136 10.98 10.36 42.37
N ALA A 137 10.59 11.03 41.29
CA ALA A 137 9.56 10.56 40.36
C ALA A 137 10.18 9.68 39.26
N THR A 138 9.37 8.77 38.72
CA THR A 138 9.71 7.99 37.52
C THR A 138 10.17 8.89 36.38
N GLY A 139 11.27 8.53 35.72
CA GLY A 139 11.86 9.29 34.61
C GLY A 139 12.67 10.54 35.06
N ALA A 140 12.67 10.88 36.34
CA ALA A 140 13.50 11.96 36.85
C ALA A 140 14.98 11.59 36.80
N ARG A 141 15.82 12.60 36.61
CA ARG A 141 17.28 12.43 36.59
C ARG A 141 17.77 12.00 37.96
N ILE A 142 18.59 10.98 37.99
CA ILE A 142 19.21 10.47 39.21
C ILE A 142 20.27 11.47 39.73
N PRO A 143 20.25 11.87 41.06
CA PRO A 143 21.34 12.61 41.65
C PRO A 143 22.67 11.87 41.55
N GLN A 144 23.76 12.61 41.49
CA GLN A 144 25.09 12.01 41.58
C GLN A 144 25.24 11.29 42.92
N ASP A 145 26.03 10.23 42.97
CA ASP A 145 26.31 9.39 44.13
C ASP A 145 25.12 8.55 44.66
N THR A 146 23.96 8.56 43.97
CA THR A 146 22.85 7.67 44.25
C THR A 146 23.28 6.21 44.04
N THR A 147 23.04 5.37 45.03
CA THR A 147 23.36 3.92 44.98
C THR A 147 22.18 3.08 44.51
N ALA A 148 20.94 3.50 44.79
CA ALA A 148 19.71 2.78 44.40
C ALA A 148 18.49 3.70 44.46
N VAL A 149 17.39 3.25 43.85
CA VAL A 149 16.05 3.80 44.07
C VAL A 149 15.21 2.77 44.81
N ILE A 150 14.60 3.21 45.92
CA ILE A 150 13.67 2.39 46.70
C ILE A 150 12.25 2.83 46.32
N ARG A 151 11.42 1.90 45.84
CA ARG A 151 10.03 2.17 45.47
C ARG A 151 9.22 2.67 46.63
N SER A 152 8.29 3.59 46.43
CA SER A 152 7.44 4.18 47.47
C SER A 152 6.76 3.13 48.33
N GLU A 153 6.27 2.04 47.75
CA GLU A 153 5.58 0.96 48.45
C GLU A 153 6.53 0.04 49.30
N HIS A 154 7.83 0.16 49.11
CA HIS A 154 8.84 -0.60 49.87
C HIS A 154 9.63 0.28 50.83
N ALA A 155 9.16 1.51 51.10
CA ALA A 155 9.84 2.48 51.95
C ALA A 155 8.92 2.99 53.02
N ARG A 156 9.47 3.25 54.21
CA ARG A 156 8.77 3.88 55.33
C ARG A 156 9.64 4.97 55.94
N VAL A 157 9.07 6.15 56.11
CA VAL A 157 9.67 7.26 56.84
C VAL A 157 9.20 7.21 58.28
N ASP A 158 10.11 7.30 59.26
CA ASP A 158 9.79 7.35 60.70
C ASP A 158 9.60 8.78 61.22
N ASP A 159 9.22 8.91 62.49
CA ASP A 159 8.98 10.22 63.16
C ASP A 159 10.24 11.09 63.28
N LYS A 160 11.44 10.50 63.07
CA LYS A 160 12.72 11.19 63.07
C LYS A 160 13.21 11.57 61.67
N ASN A 161 12.32 11.51 60.68
CA ASN A 161 12.60 11.81 59.27
C ASN A 161 13.69 10.84 58.69
N LYS A 162 13.70 9.57 59.16
CA LYS A 162 14.57 8.53 58.61
C LYS A 162 13.77 7.61 57.69
N LEU A 163 14.30 7.36 56.50
CA LEU A 163 13.79 6.39 55.55
C LEU A 163 14.34 4.97 55.90
N HIS A 164 13.43 4.02 56.01
CA HIS A 164 13.71 2.60 56.21
C HIS A 164 13.21 1.81 55.00
N ALA A 165 14.08 0.99 54.40
CA ALA A 165 13.68 0.03 53.39
C ALA A 165 13.01 -1.19 54.05
N GLN A 166 11.92 -1.65 53.46
CA GLN A 166 11.22 -2.88 53.89
C GLN A 166 11.78 -4.15 53.25
N ARG A 167 12.69 -3.98 52.30
CA ARG A 167 13.38 -5.07 51.58
C ARG A 167 14.85 -4.75 51.49
N GLU A 168 15.67 -5.75 51.20
CA GLU A 168 17.08 -5.55 50.87
C GLU A 168 17.23 -4.62 49.66
N VAL A 169 18.12 -3.67 49.75
CA VAL A 169 18.42 -2.67 48.68
C VAL A 169 19.68 -3.10 47.94
N VAL A 170 19.54 -3.37 46.68
CA VAL A 170 20.66 -3.78 45.83
C VAL A 170 21.20 -2.58 45.06
N PRO A 171 22.55 -2.37 45.03
CA PRO A 171 23.12 -1.30 44.22
C PRO A 171 22.66 -1.32 42.75
N GLY A 172 22.27 -0.16 42.20
CA GLY A 172 21.73 -0.03 40.85
C GLY A 172 20.24 -0.37 40.72
N GLN A 173 19.60 -0.82 41.81
CA GLN A 173 18.17 -1.16 41.79
C GLN A 173 17.31 0.04 41.31
N ASP A 174 16.37 -0.25 40.38
CA ASP A 174 15.42 0.70 39.83
C ASP A 174 16.06 1.98 39.24
N ILE A 175 17.32 1.93 38.86
CA ILE A 175 18.02 2.95 38.04
C ILE A 175 18.07 2.47 36.60
N ARG A 176 17.64 3.30 35.67
CA ARG A 176 17.91 3.11 34.22
C ARG A 176 19.16 3.87 33.87
N PRO A 177 20.26 3.17 33.56
CA PRO A 177 21.52 3.84 33.26
C PRO A 177 21.44 4.60 31.92
N ARG A 178 22.17 5.67 31.81
CA ARG A 178 22.44 6.38 30.57
C ARG A 178 22.90 5.38 29.50
N ALA A 179 22.43 5.58 28.27
CA ALA A 179 22.77 4.76 27.11
C ALA A 179 22.38 3.27 27.26
N GLN A 180 21.36 2.95 28.08
CA GLN A 180 20.87 1.58 28.25
C GLN A 180 20.30 1.03 26.92
N GLU A 181 19.67 1.86 26.12
CA GLU A 181 19.08 1.47 24.82
C GLU A 181 20.08 1.64 23.68
N CYS A 182 20.69 2.82 23.56
CA CYS A 182 21.72 3.10 22.55
C CYS A 182 22.63 4.26 22.99
N ARG A 183 23.84 4.29 22.43
CA ARG A 183 24.78 5.39 22.58
C ARG A 183 24.69 6.36 21.39
N SER A 184 25.06 7.60 21.59
CA SER A 184 25.27 8.55 20.52
C SER A 184 26.23 7.97 19.47
N GLY A 185 25.81 7.99 18.20
CA GLY A 185 26.56 7.41 17.08
C GLY A 185 26.16 5.98 16.71
N ASP A 186 25.41 5.27 17.56
CA ASP A 186 24.92 3.92 17.21
C ASP A 186 23.91 4.00 16.07
N GLN A 187 24.02 3.06 15.11
CA GLN A 187 23.04 2.93 14.04
C GLN A 187 21.77 2.26 14.58
N LEU A 188 20.65 2.99 14.53
CA LEU A 188 19.34 2.52 14.98
C LEU A 188 18.59 1.77 13.88
N LEU A 189 18.63 2.30 12.64
CA LEU A 189 17.98 1.71 11.48
C LEU A 189 18.83 1.85 10.22
N PRO A 190 18.77 0.86 9.30
CA PRO A 190 19.48 0.96 8.02
C PRO A 190 18.78 1.91 7.05
N PRO A 191 19.44 2.36 5.96
CA PRO A 191 18.76 2.99 4.84
C PRO A 191 17.78 2.00 4.22
N GLY A 192 16.72 2.51 3.61
CA GLY A 192 15.62 1.68 3.08
C GLY A 192 14.54 1.33 4.12
N ALA A 193 14.73 1.63 5.40
CA ALA A 193 13.71 1.42 6.43
C ALA A 193 12.51 2.36 6.22
N LEU A 194 11.30 1.80 6.37
CA LEU A 194 10.04 2.54 6.31
C LEU A 194 9.84 3.35 7.60
N VAL A 195 9.51 4.63 7.48
CA VAL A 195 9.18 5.48 8.62
C VAL A 195 7.75 5.15 9.08
N THR A 196 7.66 4.34 10.12
CA THR A 196 6.42 3.99 10.84
C THR A 196 6.20 4.97 12.00
N PRO A 197 5.03 4.97 12.68
CA PRO A 197 4.84 5.74 13.90
C PRO A 197 5.89 5.46 14.99
N ALA A 198 6.32 4.20 15.13
CA ALA A 198 7.37 3.82 16.07
C ALA A 198 8.74 4.42 15.70
N VAL A 199 9.06 4.45 14.40
CA VAL A 199 10.28 5.07 13.89
C VAL A 199 10.28 6.59 14.12
N LEU A 200 9.11 7.25 13.98
CA LEU A 200 8.98 8.67 14.34
C LEU A 200 9.31 8.91 15.81
N GLY A 201 8.75 8.09 16.70
CA GLY A 201 9.04 8.17 18.13
C GLY A 201 10.51 7.96 18.46
N LEU A 202 11.11 6.93 17.87
CA LEU A 202 12.54 6.62 18.03
C LEU A 202 13.42 7.75 17.51
N ALA A 203 13.13 8.31 16.33
CA ALA A 203 13.88 9.41 15.75
C ALA A 203 13.79 10.67 16.62
N ALA A 204 12.60 11.02 17.10
CA ALA A 204 12.40 12.13 18.03
C ALA A 204 13.21 11.94 19.33
N ALA A 205 13.14 10.74 19.94
CA ALA A 205 13.90 10.43 21.14
C ALA A 205 15.43 10.49 20.88
N ALA A 206 15.88 10.09 19.68
CA ALA A 206 17.26 10.14 19.26
C ALA A 206 17.75 11.55 18.89
N GLY A 207 16.88 12.58 18.91
CA GLY A 207 17.22 14.00 18.74
C GLY A 207 16.96 14.58 17.34
N TYR A 208 16.15 13.94 16.50
CA TYR A 208 15.86 14.42 15.15
C TYR A 208 14.60 15.30 15.10
N ASP A 209 14.72 16.45 14.39
CA ASP A 209 13.59 17.30 13.99
C ASP A 209 13.18 17.05 12.52
N ALA A 210 14.10 16.51 11.71
CA ALA A 210 13.91 16.18 10.31
C ALA A 210 14.66 14.90 9.95
N LEU A 211 14.15 14.13 8.97
CA LEU A 211 14.80 12.93 8.47
C LEU A 211 15.13 13.03 6.98
N PRO A 212 16.27 12.47 6.53
CA PRO A 212 16.57 12.28 5.12
C PRO A 212 15.76 11.12 4.56
N VAL A 213 14.69 11.44 3.84
CA VAL A 213 13.76 10.45 3.28
C VAL A 213 13.63 10.59 1.77
N ALA A 214 13.24 9.49 1.12
CA ALA A 214 12.91 9.49 -0.30
C ALA A 214 11.68 10.38 -0.56
N ARG A 215 11.71 11.14 -1.66
CA ARG A 215 10.57 11.93 -2.11
C ARG A 215 9.40 11.01 -2.50
N ARG A 216 8.18 11.40 -2.14
CA ARG A 216 6.98 10.71 -2.61
C ARG A 216 6.86 10.83 -4.12
N PRO A 217 6.58 9.73 -4.86
CA PRO A 217 6.21 9.83 -6.27
C PRO A 217 4.91 10.63 -6.41
N ARG A 218 4.85 11.48 -7.44
CA ARG A 218 3.67 12.28 -7.77
C ARG A 218 2.95 11.62 -8.94
N ALA A 219 1.64 11.40 -8.81
CA ALA A 219 0.83 10.81 -9.85
C ALA A 219 -0.33 11.72 -10.27
N GLU A 220 -0.62 11.73 -11.56
CA GLU A 220 -1.82 12.28 -12.16
C GLU A 220 -2.66 11.15 -12.75
N VAL A 221 -3.97 11.16 -12.50
CA VAL A 221 -4.90 10.15 -13.03
C VAL A 221 -5.74 10.78 -14.12
N LEU A 222 -5.74 10.19 -15.31
CA LEU A 222 -6.57 10.57 -16.45
C LEU A 222 -7.62 9.50 -16.69
N VAL A 223 -8.88 9.83 -16.40
CA VAL A 223 -10.02 8.94 -16.62
C VAL A 223 -10.57 9.23 -18.01
N LEU A 224 -10.49 8.22 -18.91
CA LEU A 224 -10.85 8.34 -20.32
C LEU A 224 -12.18 7.66 -20.60
N GLY A 225 -13.03 8.27 -21.43
CA GLY A 225 -14.28 7.72 -21.93
C GLY A 225 -15.49 8.64 -21.75
N ASP A 226 -16.19 8.89 -22.85
CA ASP A 226 -17.43 9.69 -22.87
C ASP A 226 -18.64 8.93 -22.27
N GLU A 227 -18.54 7.58 -22.19
CA GLU A 227 -19.55 6.72 -21.61
C GLU A 227 -19.61 6.79 -20.08
N LEU A 228 -18.65 7.44 -19.42
CA LEU A 228 -18.49 7.40 -17.97
C LEU A 228 -19.31 8.47 -17.24
N LEU A 229 -20.22 8.02 -16.38
CA LEU A 229 -20.99 8.89 -15.48
C LEU A 229 -20.23 9.12 -14.15
N THR A 230 -20.23 10.37 -13.69
CA THR A 230 -19.63 10.74 -12.39
C THR A 230 -20.56 10.47 -11.22
N GLU A 231 -21.87 10.52 -11.44
CA GLU A 231 -22.90 10.33 -10.40
C GLU A 231 -24.17 9.69 -10.98
N GLY A 232 -25.06 9.23 -10.16
CA GLY A 232 -26.31 8.61 -10.52
C GLY A 232 -26.21 7.16 -11.00
N LEU A 233 -27.30 6.64 -11.52
CA LEU A 233 -27.42 5.28 -12.03
C LEU A 233 -27.06 5.22 -13.52
N PRO A 234 -26.53 4.08 -14.00
CA PRO A 234 -26.31 3.85 -15.43
C PRO A 234 -27.59 4.09 -16.24
N GLN A 235 -27.46 4.81 -17.36
CA GLN A 235 -28.57 5.11 -18.25
C GLN A 235 -28.09 5.40 -19.67
N GLU A 236 -28.92 5.16 -20.67
CA GLU A 236 -28.69 5.55 -22.08
C GLU A 236 -27.33 5.05 -22.64
N GLY A 237 -26.92 3.84 -22.28
CA GLY A 237 -25.64 3.26 -22.72
C GLY A 237 -24.42 3.74 -21.94
N ARG A 238 -24.56 4.74 -21.06
CA ARG A 238 -23.49 5.19 -20.18
C ARG A 238 -23.41 4.35 -18.92
N ILE A 239 -22.18 4.16 -18.42
CA ILE A 239 -21.89 3.37 -17.23
C ILE A 239 -21.32 4.26 -16.12
N ARG A 240 -21.43 3.80 -14.88
CA ARG A 240 -20.83 4.50 -13.74
C ARG A 240 -19.33 4.30 -13.71
N ASP A 241 -18.58 5.39 -13.63
CA ASP A 241 -17.14 5.34 -13.42
C ASP A 241 -16.82 4.69 -12.07
N ALA A 242 -16.11 3.56 -12.11
CA ALA A 242 -15.64 2.85 -10.93
C ALA A 242 -14.13 3.11 -10.65
N LEU A 243 -13.35 3.42 -11.68
CA LEU A 243 -11.90 3.58 -11.57
C LEU A 243 -11.50 4.95 -11.03
N GLY A 244 -12.19 6.01 -11.43
CA GLY A 244 -11.94 7.36 -10.94
C GLY A 244 -11.97 7.48 -9.42
N PRO A 245 -12.99 6.99 -8.71
CA PRO A 245 -13.00 6.97 -7.24
C PRO A 245 -12.04 5.96 -6.62
N MET A 246 -11.70 4.85 -7.30
CA MET A 246 -10.87 3.77 -6.78
C MET A 246 -9.37 4.10 -6.81
N LEU A 247 -8.88 4.70 -7.91
CA LEU A 247 -7.44 4.88 -8.13
C LEU A 247 -6.76 5.81 -7.13
N PRO A 248 -7.31 7.00 -6.78
CA PRO A 248 -6.63 7.91 -5.87
C PRO A 248 -6.35 7.31 -4.48
N PRO A 249 -7.32 6.67 -3.78
CA PRO A 249 -7.02 6.02 -2.52
C PRO A 249 -6.06 4.83 -2.66
N TRP A 250 -6.14 4.07 -3.76
CA TRP A 250 -5.19 3.00 -4.05
C TRP A 250 -3.75 3.52 -4.16
N LEU A 251 -3.53 4.54 -4.96
CA LEU A 251 -2.21 5.15 -5.15
C LEU A 251 -1.67 5.75 -3.86
N ARG A 252 -2.53 6.40 -3.04
CA ARG A 252 -2.13 6.93 -1.73
C ARG A 252 -1.71 5.82 -0.76
N ALA A 253 -2.38 4.66 -0.77
CA ALA A 253 -1.99 3.50 0.04
C ALA A 253 -0.59 2.97 -0.36
N LEU A 254 -0.20 3.12 -1.63
CA LEU A 254 1.17 2.86 -2.10
C LEU A 254 2.18 3.96 -1.74
N GLY A 255 1.75 5.02 -1.05
CA GLY A 255 2.61 6.13 -0.63
C GLY A 255 2.82 7.20 -1.70
N VAL A 256 1.94 7.26 -2.70
CA VAL A 256 1.98 8.21 -3.82
C VAL A 256 1.19 9.47 -3.49
N GLU A 257 1.70 10.63 -3.87
CA GLU A 257 0.96 11.89 -3.87
C GLU A 257 0.15 11.98 -5.17
N VAL A 258 -1.19 11.92 -5.07
CA VAL A 258 -2.07 12.13 -6.22
C VAL A 258 -2.32 13.62 -6.38
N THR A 259 -1.69 14.21 -7.40
CA THR A 259 -1.71 15.66 -7.65
C THR A 259 -2.96 16.12 -8.38
N ALA A 260 -3.52 15.28 -9.25
CA ALA A 260 -4.74 15.59 -9.99
C ALA A 260 -5.47 14.32 -10.41
N VAL A 261 -6.80 14.44 -10.55
CA VAL A 261 -7.67 13.46 -11.22
C VAL A 261 -8.46 14.23 -12.26
N ARG A 262 -8.22 13.93 -13.53
CA ARG A 262 -8.87 14.63 -14.66
C ARG A 262 -9.68 13.65 -15.47
N ARG A 263 -10.80 14.11 -15.98
CA ARG A 263 -11.63 13.36 -16.91
C ARG A 263 -11.45 13.94 -18.30
N LEU A 264 -11.24 13.07 -19.25
CA LEU A 264 -11.11 13.43 -20.65
C LEU A 264 -12.10 12.57 -21.45
N GLY A 265 -12.77 13.19 -22.40
CA GLY A 265 -13.55 12.47 -23.41
C GLY A 265 -12.63 11.71 -24.38
N ASP A 266 -13.25 11.08 -25.37
CA ASP A 266 -12.56 10.36 -26.44
C ASP A 266 -11.91 11.32 -27.45
N ASP A 267 -11.12 12.26 -26.94
CA ASP A 267 -10.42 13.32 -27.68
C ASP A 267 -8.90 13.11 -27.63
N ALA A 268 -8.35 12.78 -28.79
CA ALA A 268 -6.91 12.52 -28.97
C ALA A 268 -6.03 13.76 -28.67
N GLU A 269 -6.52 14.97 -29.00
CA GLU A 269 -5.76 16.20 -28.77
C GLU A 269 -5.76 16.58 -27.28
N ALA A 270 -6.91 16.48 -26.63
CA ALA A 270 -7.03 16.71 -25.19
C ALA A 270 -6.13 15.75 -24.39
N LEU A 271 -6.08 14.47 -24.79
CA LEU A 271 -5.19 13.50 -24.18
C LEU A 271 -3.71 13.85 -24.40
N HIS A 272 -3.33 14.18 -25.64
CA HIS A 272 -1.97 14.57 -25.97
C HIS A 272 -1.52 15.79 -25.16
N GLU A 273 -2.36 16.84 -25.11
CA GLU A 273 -2.08 18.05 -24.34
C GLU A 273 -1.95 17.77 -22.84
N ALA A 274 -2.83 16.92 -22.28
CA ALA A 274 -2.76 16.52 -20.89
C ALA A 274 -1.44 15.81 -20.55
N LEU A 275 -1.00 14.88 -21.38
CA LEU A 275 0.27 14.17 -21.22
C LEU A 275 1.49 15.09 -21.40
N ALA A 276 1.45 15.99 -22.38
CA ALA A 276 2.52 16.95 -22.64
C ALA A 276 2.74 17.93 -21.50
N ARG A 277 1.66 18.40 -20.86
CA ARG A 277 1.70 19.39 -19.77
C ARG A 277 1.86 18.80 -18.38
N SER A 278 1.64 17.50 -18.21
CA SER A 278 1.76 16.88 -16.90
C SER A 278 3.19 17.01 -16.36
N THR A 279 3.32 17.35 -15.09
CA THR A 279 4.60 17.40 -14.36
C THR A 279 4.71 16.27 -13.33
N ALA A 280 3.78 15.30 -13.36
CA ALA A 280 3.80 14.15 -12.48
C ALA A 280 4.92 13.17 -12.87
N ASP A 281 5.45 12.45 -11.88
CA ASP A 281 6.41 11.37 -12.10
C ASP A 281 5.74 10.20 -12.85
N VAL A 282 4.44 9.99 -12.58
CA VAL A 282 3.64 8.94 -13.23
C VAL A 282 2.28 9.49 -13.63
N VAL A 283 1.92 9.29 -14.89
CA VAL A 283 0.54 9.49 -15.37
C VAL A 283 -0.12 8.12 -15.47
N VAL A 284 -1.30 7.98 -14.87
CA VAL A 284 -2.12 6.75 -14.93
C VAL A 284 -3.35 7.05 -15.78
N THR A 285 -3.52 6.31 -16.89
CA THR A 285 -4.74 6.41 -17.71
C THR A 285 -5.66 5.22 -17.47
N THR A 286 -6.97 5.40 -17.58
CA THR A 286 -7.96 4.33 -17.56
C THR A 286 -8.64 4.23 -18.91
N GLY A 287 -8.57 3.06 -19.54
CA GLY A 287 -9.07 2.87 -20.91
C GLY A 287 -8.11 3.37 -21.98
N GLY A 288 -8.53 3.31 -23.25
CA GLY A 288 -7.77 3.77 -24.41
C GLY A 288 -6.49 2.97 -24.70
N THR A 289 -6.30 1.79 -24.09
CA THR A 289 -5.09 0.96 -24.23
C THR A 289 -5.26 -0.23 -25.19
N ALA A 290 -6.46 -0.51 -25.66
CA ALA A 290 -6.72 -1.55 -26.65
C ALA A 290 -6.47 -1.04 -28.09
N SER A 291 -6.82 -1.82 -29.09
CA SER A 291 -6.66 -1.44 -30.50
C SER A 291 -7.97 -1.00 -31.16
N GLY A 292 -8.85 -0.38 -30.37
CA GLY A 292 -10.15 0.11 -30.84
C GLY A 292 -10.05 1.46 -31.57
N PRO A 293 -11.10 1.89 -32.26
CA PRO A 293 -11.10 3.14 -33.03
C PRO A 293 -10.99 4.40 -32.14
N VAL A 294 -11.33 4.30 -30.86
CA VAL A 294 -11.25 5.39 -29.87
C VAL A 294 -10.06 5.23 -28.90
N ASP A 295 -9.13 4.32 -29.19
CA ASP A 295 -7.95 4.09 -28.37
C ASP A 295 -6.83 5.08 -28.75
N HIS A 296 -6.78 6.20 -28.06
CA HIS A 296 -5.89 7.32 -28.39
C HIS A 296 -4.55 7.30 -27.63
N VAL A 297 -4.34 6.39 -26.68
CA VAL A 297 -3.12 6.36 -25.87
C VAL A 297 -1.87 6.06 -26.71
N HIS A 298 -1.88 5.03 -27.55
CA HIS A 298 -0.75 4.72 -28.42
C HIS A 298 -0.41 5.84 -29.43
N PRO A 299 -1.38 6.44 -30.13
CA PRO A 299 -1.12 7.60 -30.98
C PRO A 299 -0.53 8.79 -30.22
N ALA A 300 -1.05 9.11 -29.04
CA ALA A 300 -0.55 10.19 -28.20
C ALA A 300 0.90 9.94 -27.74
N LEU A 301 1.22 8.73 -27.32
CA LEU A 301 2.58 8.35 -26.93
C LEU A 301 3.58 8.46 -28.09
N ARG A 302 3.21 7.99 -29.28
CA ARG A 302 4.05 8.13 -30.48
C ARG A 302 4.30 9.59 -30.84
N ARG A 303 3.26 10.43 -30.78
CA ARG A 303 3.36 11.87 -31.05
C ARG A 303 4.26 12.59 -30.04
N LEU A 304 4.26 12.16 -28.80
CA LEU A 304 5.14 12.69 -27.75
C LEU A 304 6.57 12.19 -27.86
N GLY A 305 6.86 11.18 -28.68
CA GLY A 305 8.16 10.52 -28.74
C GLY A 305 8.45 9.67 -27.49
N ALA A 306 7.41 9.15 -26.83
CA ALA A 306 7.54 8.28 -25.68
C ALA A 306 8.08 6.91 -26.06
N GLU A 307 8.87 6.30 -25.17
CA GLU A 307 9.40 4.95 -25.31
C GLU A 307 8.44 3.94 -24.68
N LEU A 308 7.89 3.01 -25.47
CA LEU A 308 7.10 1.89 -24.92
C LEU A 308 8.04 0.87 -24.27
N LEU A 309 7.92 0.67 -22.97
CA LEU A 309 8.68 -0.31 -22.19
C LEU A 309 7.95 -1.64 -22.13
N VAL A 310 6.62 -1.62 -22.03
CA VAL A 310 5.73 -2.78 -22.08
C VAL A 310 4.53 -2.41 -22.92
N ASP A 311 4.21 -3.23 -23.93
CA ASP A 311 3.04 -3.07 -24.80
C ASP A 311 2.23 -4.37 -24.82
N GLY A 312 1.27 -4.46 -23.91
CA GLY A 312 0.51 -5.67 -23.64
C GLY A 312 1.27 -6.69 -22.81
N VAL A 313 0.55 -7.34 -21.90
CA VAL A 313 1.07 -8.37 -20.98
C VAL A 313 0.29 -9.67 -21.17
N ALA A 314 1.00 -10.80 -21.14
CA ALA A 314 0.39 -12.13 -21.18
C ALA A 314 -0.26 -12.47 -19.83
N VAL A 315 -1.35 -11.74 -19.50
CA VAL A 315 -2.11 -11.85 -18.26
C VAL A 315 -3.62 -11.75 -18.48
N ARG A 316 -4.39 -12.43 -17.66
CA ARG A 316 -5.86 -12.38 -17.64
C ARG A 316 -6.41 -12.17 -16.22
N PRO A 317 -7.31 -11.18 -16.07
CA PRO A 317 -7.67 -10.12 -17.00
C PRO A 317 -6.54 -9.09 -17.11
N GLY A 318 -6.60 -8.21 -18.13
CA GLY A 318 -5.72 -7.02 -18.16
C GLY A 318 -4.71 -6.99 -19.31
N HIS A 319 -4.78 -7.91 -20.26
CA HIS A 319 -3.85 -8.02 -21.41
C HIS A 319 -3.42 -6.67 -22.04
N PRO A 320 -4.30 -5.70 -22.35
CA PRO A 320 -3.91 -4.48 -23.06
C PRO A 320 -3.30 -3.37 -22.16
N MET A 321 -2.82 -3.70 -20.97
CA MET A 321 -2.08 -2.75 -20.15
C MET A 321 -0.74 -2.40 -20.79
N LEU A 322 -0.25 -1.17 -20.55
CA LEU A 322 1.02 -0.72 -21.09
C LEU A 322 1.82 0.12 -20.07
N LEU A 323 3.13 0.17 -20.28
CA LEU A 323 4.07 1.04 -19.57
C LEU A 323 4.92 1.78 -20.60
N ALA A 324 4.98 3.10 -20.49
CA ALA A 324 5.82 3.93 -21.32
C ALA A 324 6.68 4.88 -20.48
N ARG A 325 7.86 5.21 -21.00
CA ARG A 325 8.68 6.32 -20.50
C ARG A 325 8.33 7.56 -21.33
N LEU A 326 7.90 8.60 -20.65
CA LEU A 326 7.59 9.89 -21.26
C LEU A 326 8.86 10.75 -21.39
N PRO A 327 8.94 11.65 -22.37
CA PRO A 327 10.01 12.65 -22.42
C PRO A 327 9.98 13.56 -21.17
N ASP A 328 11.07 14.23 -20.91
CA ASP A 328 11.17 15.17 -19.79
C ASP A 328 10.04 16.23 -19.85
N ALA A 329 9.58 16.65 -18.68
CA ALA A 329 8.57 17.70 -18.60
C ALA A 329 9.09 18.99 -19.27
N PRO A 330 8.24 19.74 -19.99
CA PRO A 330 8.64 21.04 -20.48
C PRO A 330 9.10 21.90 -19.30
N SER A 331 10.27 22.54 -19.44
CA SER A 331 10.79 23.45 -18.42
C SER A 331 9.73 24.50 -18.12
N ALA A 332 9.16 24.49 -16.94
CA ALA A 332 8.23 25.53 -16.52
C ALA A 332 8.98 26.86 -16.58
N ALA A 333 8.53 27.75 -17.48
CA ALA A 333 8.92 29.16 -17.40
C ALA A 333 8.55 29.66 -16.00
N PRO A 334 9.35 30.51 -15.35
CA PRO A 334 9.05 31.03 -14.02
C PRO A 334 7.73 31.81 -14.09
N SER A 335 6.61 31.16 -13.72
CA SER A 335 5.35 31.85 -13.53
C SER A 335 5.47 32.60 -12.22
N GLY A 336 5.49 33.94 -12.29
CA GLY A 336 5.46 34.83 -11.14
C GLY A 336 4.10 34.76 -10.41
N ALA A 337 3.88 33.69 -9.69
CA ALA A 337 2.85 33.57 -8.67
C ALA A 337 3.55 33.50 -7.33
N GLU A 338 3.88 34.65 -6.77
CA GLU A 338 4.24 34.83 -5.37
C GLU A 338 3.03 34.47 -4.51
N GLY A 339 3.17 33.49 -3.61
CA GLY A 339 2.23 33.32 -2.53
C GLY A 339 1.81 31.90 -2.10
N ALA A 340 2.35 30.82 -2.66
CA ALA A 340 2.13 29.50 -2.08
C ALA A 340 3.37 29.06 -1.25
N PRO A 341 3.21 28.49 -0.04
CA PRO A 341 4.34 28.04 0.76
C PRO A 341 5.17 27.04 -0.04
N ASP A 342 6.46 27.29 -0.08
CA ASP A 342 7.46 26.48 -0.76
C ASP A 342 7.52 25.09 -0.09
N SER A 343 6.83 24.12 -0.67
CA SER A 343 6.93 22.73 -0.22
C SER A 343 8.31 22.21 -0.65
N PRO A 344 9.12 21.65 0.25
CA PRO A 344 10.48 21.16 -0.07
C PRO A 344 10.51 20.12 -1.19
N ASP A 345 9.38 19.52 -1.53
CA ASP A 345 9.21 18.56 -2.63
C ASP A 345 9.18 19.21 -4.04
N ARG A 346 9.17 20.54 -4.17
CA ARG A 346 9.02 21.23 -5.47
C ARG A 346 10.34 21.47 -6.24
N THR A 347 11.46 21.50 -5.55
CA THR A 347 12.74 21.93 -6.15
C THR A 347 13.47 20.86 -6.96
N ASP A 348 13.13 19.56 -6.80
CA ASP A 348 13.89 18.46 -7.41
C ASP A 348 13.17 17.74 -8.57
N ALA A 349 12.21 18.38 -9.23
CA ALA A 349 11.52 17.80 -10.41
C ALA A 349 12.45 17.64 -11.64
N LYS A 350 13.66 18.19 -11.60
CA LYS A 350 14.65 18.05 -12.68
C LYS A 350 15.43 16.75 -12.49
N GLY A 351 15.15 15.76 -13.34
CA GLY A 351 16.00 14.57 -13.49
C GLY A 351 15.36 13.20 -13.20
N ARG A 352 14.09 13.11 -12.76
CA ARG A 352 13.41 11.82 -12.70
C ARG A 352 12.74 11.48 -14.03
N PRO A 353 12.91 10.26 -14.55
CA PRO A 353 12.18 9.82 -15.73
C PRO A 353 10.69 9.78 -15.44
N ARG A 354 9.89 10.37 -16.33
CA ARG A 354 8.43 10.36 -16.26
C ARG A 354 7.90 9.09 -16.92
N HIS A 355 6.83 8.54 -16.36
CA HIS A 355 6.23 7.32 -16.89
C HIS A 355 4.73 7.49 -17.13
N LEU A 356 4.19 6.67 -18.03
CA LEU A 356 2.75 6.47 -18.18
C LEU A 356 2.44 5.00 -17.94
N VAL A 357 1.46 4.75 -17.08
CA VAL A 357 0.85 3.43 -16.89
C VAL A 357 -0.55 3.47 -17.50
N GLY A 358 -0.74 2.77 -18.62
CA GLY A 358 -2.04 2.62 -19.24
C GLY A 358 -2.78 1.41 -18.68
N LEU A 359 -3.89 1.67 -18.01
CA LEU A 359 -4.74 0.63 -17.43
C LEU A 359 -5.93 0.35 -18.36
N PRO A 360 -6.37 -0.92 -18.50
CA PRO A 360 -7.62 -1.22 -19.18
C PRO A 360 -8.84 -0.56 -18.52
N GLY A 361 -9.89 -0.26 -19.29
CA GLY A 361 -11.13 0.33 -18.77
C GLY A 361 -11.96 -0.61 -17.88
N ASN A 362 -11.81 -1.93 -18.05
CA ASN A 362 -12.51 -2.92 -17.20
C ASN A 362 -11.90 -2.96 -15.80
N PRO A 363 -12.71 -2.84 -14.72
CA PRO A 363 -12.21 -2.63 -13.36
C PRO A 363 -11.24 -3.69 -12.82
N LEU A 364 -11.54 -4.98 -12.89
CA LEU A 364 -10.60 -6.01 -12.43
C LEU A 364 -9.37 -6.10 -13.33
N ALA A 365 -9.51 -5.81 -14.62
CA ALA A 365 -8.38 -5.71 -15.53
C ALA A 365 -7.45 -4.53 -15.18
N ALA A 366 -8.02 -3.40 -14.74
CA ALA A 366 -7.25 -2.27 -14.22
C ALA A 366 -6.51 -2.63 -12.93
N VAL A 367 -7.14 -3.35 -12.00
CA VAL A 367 -6.49 -3.89 -10.79
C VAL A 367 -5.32 -4.80 -11.16
N SER A 368 -5.49 -5.67 -12.15
CA SER A 368 -4.38 -6.50 -12.65
C SER A 368 -3.22 -5.62 -13.16
N GLY A 369 -3.53 -4.52 -13.88
CA GLY A 369 -2.53 -3.55 -14.34
C GLY A 369 -1.86 -2.80 -13.20
N LEU A 370 -2.62 -2.40 -12.18
CA LEU A 370 -2.06 -1.78 -10.98
C LEU A 370 -1.03 -2.67 -10.30
N LEU A 371 -1.34 -3.94 -10.06
CA LEU A 371 -0.43 -4.88 -9.39
C LEU A 371 0.71 -5.37 -10.30
N THR A 372 0.51 -5.37 -11.62
CA THR A 372 1.53 -5.82 -12.58
C THR A 372 2.53 -4.72 -12.91
N LEU A 373 2.07 -3.51 -13.18
CA LEU A 373 2.91 -2.40 -13.67
C LEU A 373 3.04 -1.26 -12.67
N ALA A 374 1.92 -0.76 -12.11
CA ALA A 374 1.97 0.44 -11.27
C ALA A 374 2.67 0.18 -9.92
N ASP A 375 2.32 -0.90 -9.21
CA ASP A 375 2.90 -1.20 -7.89
C ASP A 375 4.43 -1.36 -7.93
N PRO A 376 5.03 -2.19 -8.83
CA PRO A 376 6.48 -2.31 -8.90
C PRO A 376 7.19 -1.01 -9.28
N LEU A 377 6.60 -0.22 -10.20
CA LEU A 377 7.12 1.08 -10.60
C LEU A 377 7.12 2.07 -9.42
N LEU A 378 5.98 2.21 -8.75
CA LEU A 378 5.78 3.18 -7.69
C LEU A 378 6.58 2.86 -6.43
N ARG A 379 6.71 1.56 -6.07
CA ARG A 379 7.61 1.14 -5.00
C ARG A 379 9.05 1.53 -5.29
N GLY A 380 9.52 1.29 -6.51
CA GLY A 380 10.86 1.70 -6.93
C GLY A 380 11.06 3.21 -6.84
N LEU A 381 10.13 4.00 -7.40
CA LEU A 381 10.19 5.48 -7.35
C LEU A 381 10.14 6.02 -5.91
N ALA A 382 9.44 5.34 -4.99
CA ALA A 382 9.36 5.69 -3.58
C ALA A 382 10.56 5.20 -2.76
N GLY A 383 11.51 4.47 -3.36
CA GLY A 383 12.62 3.82 -2.66
C GLY A 383 12.18 2.69 -1.73
N ARG A 384 10.94 2.20 -1.86
CA ARG A 384 10.45 1.08 -1.05
C ARG A 384 11.05 -0.23 -1.54
N PRO A 385 11.42 -1.14 -0.64
CA PRO A 385 11.85 -2.48 -1.03
C PRO A 385 10.73 -3.18 -1.83
N ALA A 386 11.13 -4.07 -2.74
CA ALA A 386 10.17 -4.96 -3.36
C ALA A 386 9.46 -5.76 -2.27
N ALA A 387 8.14 -5.97 -2.44
CA ALA A 387 7.43 -6.91 -1.58
C ALA A 387 8.09 -8.29 -1.73
N GLU A 388 8.37 -8.96 -0.63
CA GLU A 388 8.84 -10.35 -0.67
C GLU A 388 7.69 -11.22 -1.17
N PRO A 389 7.91 -11.99 -2.26
CA PRO A 389 6.90 -12.92 -2.74
C PRO A 389 6.63 -13.99 -1.67
N TYR A 390 5.37 -14.23 -1.40
CA TYR A 390 4.98 -15.40 -0.60
C TYR A 390 3.97 -16.24 -1.34
N THR A 391 3.87 -17.51 -0.98
CA THR A 391 2.95 -18.47 -1.58
C THR A 391 1.94 -18.96 -0.56
N ALA A 392 0.78 -19.38 -1.06
CA ALA A 392 -0.21 -20.09 -0.28
C ALA A 392 -0.81 -21.22 -1.13
N PRO A 393 -1.15 -22.38 -0.52
CA PRO A 393 -1.79 -23.47 -1.22
C PRO A 393 -3.25 -23.12 -1.56
N LEU A 394 -3.67 -23.39 -2.79
CA LEU A 394 -5.06 -23.20 -3.21
C LEU A 394 -5.99 -24.19 -2.51
N ARG A 395 -7.15 -23.71 -2.04
CA ARG A 395 -8.20 -24.61 -1.51
C ARG A 395 -8.88 -25.42 -2.61
N ASP A 396 -9.09 -24.84 -3.77
CA ASP A 396 -9.83 -25.42 -4.89
C ASP A 396 -9.04 -25.29 -6.19
N ASP A 397 -9.38 -26.13 -7.19
CA ASP A 397 -8.78 -26.05 -8.53
C ASP A 397 -9.14 -24.71 -9.20
N VAL A 398 -8.17 -24.11 -9.86
CA VAL A 398 -8.39 -22.89 -10.66
C VAL A 398 -8.03 -23.16 -12.11
N HIS A 399 -9.00 -22.99 -12.99
CA HIS A 399 -8.79 -23.10 -14.44
C HIS A 399 -7.91 -21.96 -14.93
N GLY A 400 -6.86 -22.28 -15.64
CA GLY A 400 -5.94 -21.33 -16.26
C GLY A 400 -6.36 -20.90 -17.66
N HIS A 401 -5.62 -19.91 -18.20
CA HIS A 401 -5.60 -19.65 -19.63
C HIS A 401 -4.48 -20.49 -20.27
N PRO A 402 -4.62 -20.96 -21.53
CA PRO A 402 -3.59 -21.83 -22.13
C PRO A 402 -2.20 -21.23 -22.18
N HIS A 403 -2.09 -19.90 -22.36
CA HIS A 403 -0.82 -19.22 -22.61
C HIS A 403 -0.52 -18.07 -21.63
N ASP A 404 -1.55 -17.50 -20.99
CA ASP A 404 -1.43 -16.31 -20.17
C ASP A 404 -1.49 -16.66 -18.68
N THR A 405 -0.76 -15.95 -17.86
CA THR A 405 -0.94 -15.95 -16.40
C THR A 405 -2.34 -15.43 -16.07
N ARG A 406 -2.97 -15.98 -15.05
CA ARG A 406 -4.28 -15.51 -14.58
C ARG A 406 -4.19 -14.97 -13.17
N LEU A 407 -4.69 -13.76 -12.95
CA LEU A 407 -4.79 -13.14 -11.63
C LEU A 407 -6.22 -13.34 -11.11
N VAL A 408 -6.35 -14.04 -9.99
CA VAL A 408 -7.64 -14.45 -9.43
C VAL A 408 -7.78 -13.90 -8.01
N PRO A 409 -8.83 -13.10 -7.71
CA PRO A 409 -9.08 -12.64 -6.35
C PRO A 409 -9.25 -13.82 -5.39
N VAL A 410 -8.58 -13.75 -4.23
CA VAL A 410 -8.60 -14.77 -3.19
C VAL A 410 -8.82 -14.15 -1.83
N VAL A 411 -9.41 -14.93 -0.91
CA VAL A 411 -9.35 -14.67 0.52
C VAL A 411 -8.44 -15.68 1.17
N LEU A 412 -7.66 -15.24 2.16
CA LEU A 412 -6.79 -16.11 2.95
C LEU A 412 -7.59 -16.65 4.14
N ARG A 413 -7.66 -17.98 4.28
CA ARG A 413 -8.33 -18.65 5.40
C ARG A 413 -7.43 -19.73 5.95
N ALA A 414 -6.97 -19.55 7.19
CA ALA A 414 -5.94 -20.37 7.81
C ALA A 414 -4.70 -20.47 6.89
N GLU A 415 -4.43 -21.65 6.33
CA GLU A 415 -3.26 -21.90 5.48
C GLU A 415 -3.57 -21.81 3.98
N TYR A 416 -4.84 -21.54 3.56
CA TYR A 416 -5.26 -21.67 2.17
C TYR A 416 -5.67 -20.34 1.55
N ALA A 417 -5.30 -20.16 0.28
CA ALA A 417 -5.90 -19.18 -0.60
C ALA A 417 -7.19 -19.75 -1.22
N VAL A 418 -8.32 -19.09 -0.96
CA VAL A 418 -9.66 -19.49 -1.42
C VAL A 418 -10.04 -18.63 -2.61
N PRO A 419 -10.14 -19.20 -3.83
CA PRO A 419 -10.51 -18.44 -5.02
C PRO A 419 -11.94 -17.93 -4.95
N LEU A 420 -12.16 -16.69 -5.38
CA LEU A 420 -13.48 -16.07 -5.44
C LEU A 420 -14.10 -16.19 -6.84
N HIS A 421 -15.42 -16.38 -6.90
CA HIS A 421 -16.16 -16.60 -8.16
C HIS A 421 -16.23 -15.36 -9.07
N TYR A 422 -16.31 -14.15 -8.47
CA TYR A 422 -16.43 -12.89 -9.22
C TYR A 422 -15.08 -12.39 -9.72
N ASN A 423 -14.53 -13.07 -10.75
CA ASN A 423 -13.18 -12.84 -11.27
C ASN A 423 -13.15 -12.49 -12.77
N GLY A 424 -14.28 -12.11 -13.37
CA GLY A 424 -14.35 -11.60 -14.74
C GLY A 424 -13.75 -10.18 -14.84
N PRO A 425 -13.30 -9.74 -16.03
CA PRO A 425 -12.55 -8.50 -16.23
C PRO A 425 -13.27 -7.23 -15.73
N ALA A 426 -14.60 -7.18 -15.84
CA ALA A 426 -15.43 -6.04 -15.41
C ALA A 426 -15.95 -6.17 -13.97
N MET A 427 -15.60 -7.23 -13.24
CA MET A 427 -16.16 -7.53 -11.92
C MET A 427 -15.34 -6.91 -10.80
N LEU A 428 -16.02 -6.22 -9.88
CA LEU A 428 -15.39 -5.66 -8.66
C LEU A 428 -15.81 -6.40 -7.39
N ARG A 429 -16.87 -7.21 -7.44
CA ARG A 429 -17.40 -7.86 -6.24
C ARG A 429 -16.38 -8.79 -5.57
N GLY A 430 -15.60 -9.55 -6.37
CA GLY A 430 -14.55 -10.41 -5.85
C GLY A 430 -13.43 -9.62 -5.18
N ILE A 431 -12.89 -8.60 -5.88
CA ILE A 431 -11.77 -7.81 -5.36
C ILE A 431 -12.13 -6.96 -4.14
N ALA A 432 -13.41 -6.58 -4.01
CA ALA A 432 -13.87 -5.79 -2.87
C ALA A 432 -13.81 -6.53 -1.53
N VAL A 433 -13.78 -7.86 -1.55
CA VAL A 433 -13.70 -8.72 -0.36
C VAL A 433 -12.43 -9.59 -0.34
N ALA A 434 -11.55 -9.43 -1.34
CA ALA A 434 -10.32 -10.20 -1.44
C ALA A 434 -9.24 -9.67 -0.50
N ASP A 435 -8.41 -10.57 0.00
CA ASP A 435 -7.17 -10.25 0.69
C ASP A 435 -6.02 -10.01 -0.30
N GLY A 436 -6.07 -10.67 -1.46
CA GLY A 436 -5.07 -10.55 -2.52
C GLY A 436 -5.51 -11.19 -3.84
N LEU A 437 -4.56 -11.29 -4.78
CA LEU A 437 -4.73 -12.02 -6.03
C LEU A 437 -3.73 -13.17 -6.12
N ALA A 438 -4.26 -14.37 -6.36
CA ALA A 438 -3.44 -15.54 -6.68
C ALA A 438 -2.92 -15.45 -8.12
N VAL A 439 -1.63 -15.70 -8.29
CA VAL A 439 -0.95 -15.77 -9.58
C VAL A 439 -1.03 -17.20 -10.10
N VAL A 440 -1.98 -17.45 -10.97
CA VAL A 440 -2.23 -18.77 -11.54
C VAL A 440 -1.47 -18.91 -12.87
N PRO A 441 -0.58 -19.91 -13.00
CA PRO A 441 0.22 -20.08 -14.21
C PRO A 441 -0.64 -20.48 -15.42
N PRO A 442 -0.10 -20.37 -16.65
CA PRO A 442 -0.71 -20.96 -17.83
C PRO A 442 -1.07 -22.45 -17.60
N GLY A 443 -2.26 -22.85 -18.07
CA GLY A 443 -2.80 -24.18 -17.82
C GLY A 443 -3.59 -24.34 -16.53
N GLY A 444 -3.45 -23.43 -15.57
CA GLY A 444 -4.18 -23.45 -14.30
C GLY A 444 -3.36 -23.96 -13.12
N ALA A 445 -4.01 -24.07 -11.98
CA ALA A 445 -3.42 -24.59 -10.76
C ALA A 445 -4.42 -25.51 -10.02
N ARG A 446 -3.91 -26.55 -9.41
CA ARG A 446 -4.71 -27.56 -8.73
C ARG A 446 -4.85 -27.24 -7.24
N ARG A 447 -5.85 -27.83 -6.63
CA ARG A 447 -6.03 -27.84 -5.17
C ARG A 447 -4.73 -28.25 -4.47
N ARG A 448 -4.35 -27.52 -3.42
CA ARG A 448 -3.10 -27.67 -2.64
C ARG A 448 -1.81 -27.30 -3.40
N GLN A 449 -1.91 -26.82 -4.62
CA GLN A 449 -0.75 -26.25 -5.30
C GLN A 449 -0.45 -24.87 -4.72
N GLU A 450 0.83 -24.64 -4.42
CA GLU A 450 1.34 -23.33 -4.00
C GLU A 450 1.30 -22.37 -5.18
N VAL A 451 0.75 -21.19 -4.93
CA VAL A 451 0.71 -20.08 -5.88
C VAL A 451 1.16 -18.80 -5.20
N GLU A 452 1.87 -17.96 -5.94
CA GLU A 452 2.22 -16.61 -5.44
C GLU A 452 0.95 -15.80 -5.17
N ILE A 453 0.96 -15.04 -4.07
CA ILE A 453 -0.12 -14.12 -3.71
C ILE A 453 0.39 -12.69 -3.83
N LEU A 454 -0.38 -11.85 -4.51
CA LEU A 454 -0.16 -10.41 -4.59
C LEU A 454 -1.07 -9.71 -3.60
N ASP A 455 -0.49 -9.08 -2.59
CA ASP A 455 -1.24 -8.32 -1.60
C ASP A 455 -1.91 -7.09 -2.19
N LEU A 456 -3.06 -6.72 -1.62
CA LEU A 456 -3.66 -5.42 -1.86
C LEU A 456 -3.00 -4.36 -0.96
N PRO A 457 -2.92 -3.08 -1.37
CA PRO A 457 -2.18 -2.07 -0.60
C PRO A 457 -2.69 -1.80 0.82
N TRP A 458 -3.86 -2.26 1.17
CA TRP A 458 -4.51 -2.09 2.48
C TRP A 458 -4.59 -3.37 3.30
N THR A 459 -4.13 -4.51 2.78
CA THR A 459 -4.05 -5.75 3.55
C THR A 459 -2.73 -5.84 4.30
N GLU A 460 -2.76 -6.38 5.50
CA GLU A 460 -1.53 -6.67 6.24
C GLU A 460 -0.83 -7.88 5.58
N PRO A 461 0.47 -7.80 5.29
CA PRO A 461 1.21 -8.90 4.69
C PRO A 461 1.07 -10.18 5.53
N GLY A 462 0.50 -11.24 4.95
CA GLY A 462 0.29 -12.51 5.65
C GLY A 462 -0.78 -12.48 6.76
N GLY A 463 -1.53 -11.38 6.89
CA GLY A 463 -2.59 -11.24 7.89
C GLY A 463 -3.84 -12.02 7.50
N SER A 464 -4.13 -13.12 8.19
CA SER A 464 -5.49 -13.63 8.29
C SER A 464 -6.33 -12.57 9.00
N HIS A 465 -7.42 -12.08 8.39
CA HIS A 465 -8.46 -11.39 9.15
C HIS A 465 -8.85 -12.28 10.31
N GLY A 466 -8.66 -11.76 11.55
CA GLY A 466 -8.65 -12.51 12.78
C GLY A 466 -9.76 -13.55 12.87
N GLU A 467 -9.44 -14.66 13.47
CA GLU A 467 -10.41 -15.60 13.98
C GLU A 467 -11.51 -14.84 14.72
N LEU A 468 -12.68 -14.74 14.10
CA LEU A 468 -13.89 -14.39 14.83
C LEU A 468 -14.01 -15.47 15.91
N GLY A 469 -14.02 -15.05 17.18
CA GLY A 469 -14.00 -15.89 18.35
C GLY A 469 -15.06 -16.99 18.34
N PRO A 470 -15.03 -17.94 19.30
CA PRO A 470 -15.75 -19.21 19.30
C PRO A 470 -17.27 -19.12 19.38
N ASN A 471 -17.87 -17.97 19.14
CA ASN A 471 -19.31 -17.79 19.06
C ASN A 471 -19.71 -17.71 17.59
N GLY A 472 -20.09 -18.88 17.03
CA GLY A 472 -20.55 -19.13 15.68
C GLY A 472 -21.72 -18.26 15.20
N SER A 473 -21.46 -16.99 14.92
CA SER A 473 -22.26 -16.20 13.99
C SER A 473 -21.70 -16.41 12.59
N ALA A 474 -22.47 -16.99 11.71
CA ALA A 474 -22.13 -17.17 10.30
C ALA A 474 -21.58 -15.86 9.73
N ASP A 475 -20.41 -15.94 9.09
CA ASP A 475 -19.80 -14.84 8.33
C ASP A 475 -20.85 -14.37 7.31
N PRO A 476 -21.36 -13.13 7.40
CA PRO A 476 -22.40 -12.64 6.49
C PRO A 476 -21.95 -12.60 5.02
N PHE A 477 -20.66 -12.81 4.75
CA PHE A 477 -20.09 -12.86 3.39
C PHE A 477 -19.89 -14.28 2.87
N SER A 478 -20.00 -15.34 3.73
CA SER A 478 -19.74 -16.72 3.31
C SER A 478 -20.76 -17.26 2.33
N GLU A 479 -22.03 -16.89 2.48
CA GLU A 479 -23.10 -17.38 1.59
C GLU A 479 -23.22 -16.64 0.26
N VAL A 480 -22.73 -15.40 0.18
CA VAL A 480 -22.94 -14.52 -0.98
C VAL A 480 -21.82 -14.63 -2.03
N CYS A 481 -20.63 -15.08 -1.66
CA CYS A 481 -19.48 -15.16 -2.56
C CYS A 481 -19.07 -16.58 -2.98
N PHE A 482 -19.64 -17.63 -2.35
CA PHE A 482 -19.27 -19.04 -2.61
C PHE A 482 -20.36 -19.87 -3.30
N THR A 483 -21.56 -19.31 -3.56
CA THR A 483 -22.64 -19.98 -4.34
C THR A 483 -22.72 -19.49 -5.78
#